data_92ed0a8fd445c69703f348fea3802e40
#
_entry.id   92ed0a8fd445c69703f348fea3802e40
#
_cell.length_a   1.000
_cell.length_b   1.000
_cell.length_c   1.000
_cell.angle_alpha   90.00
_cell.angle_beta   90.00
_cell.angle_gamma   90.00
#
_symmetry.space_group_name_H-M   'P 1'
#
loop_
_entity.id
_entity.type
_entity.pdbx_description
1 polymer ?
#
loop_
_entity_poly.entity_id
_entity_poly.type
_entity_poly.pdbx_seq_one_letter_code
_entity_poly.pdbx_strand_id
1 'polypeptide(L)'
;MPDRNRQKKIAIINDMSGFGRCSIAVELPIISHMKIQCCPLPTSIFSNHTAYDSFFFEDFTEKMVPYIEEWKKLGLSFDGICSGFLGSARQIEIVQNFFKYFKSENTTIILDPIMGDDGVPYTTYTEELCQKMKHLVPYADIITPNLTEACILTDTPYKKKWKLKELAELTKKLEAMGPKKIVITGIPQGSYIANYCCESGREPSIIKTHRVGTSRCGTGDIFSSIVAADAVNGVEFYASVRKASLFIKKCILKSIEYDIPLTDGVCFEEILYKLK
;
A
#
# COMPACT_ATOMS: atom_id res chain seq x y z
N MET A 1 -23.31 2.40 26.02
CA MET A 1 -22.02 1.72 25.82
C MET A 1 -20.94 2.76 25.55
N PRO A 2 -19.66 2.53 25.92
CA PRO A 2 -18.61 3.49 25.58
C PRO A 2 -18.49 3.59 24.05
N ASP A 3 -18.37 4.82 23.57
CA ASP A 3 -18.19 5.10 22.14
C ASP A 3 -16.76 4.73 21.71
N ARG A 4 -16.62 3.62 20.96
CA ARG A 4 -15.34 3.12 20.46
C ARG A 4 -14.84 3.87 19.22
N ASN A 5 -15.64 4.77 18.65
CA ASN A 5 -15.35 5.41 17.37
C ASN A 5 -14.89 6.88 17.50
N ARG A 6 -14.57 7.36 18.71
CA ARG A 6 -14.08 8.73 18.94
C ARG A 6 -12.72 9.02 18.35
N GLN A 7 -11.80 8.03 18.39
CA GLN A 7 -10.49 8.16 17.80
C GLN A 7 -10.54 7.68 16.35
N LYS A 8 -9.88 8.39 15.45
CA LYS A 8 -9.70 7.98 14.06
C LYS A 8 -9.02 6.60 13.97
N LYS A 9 -9.52 5.75 13.09
CA LYS A 9 -9.05 4.37 12.90
C LYS A 9 -8.82 4.08 11.44
N ILE A 10 -7.74 3.33 11.17
CA ILE A 10 -7.50 2.69 9.87
C ILE A 10 -7.49 1.19 10.07
N ALA A 11 -8.34 0.47 9.33
CA ALA A 11 -8.19 -0.97 9.16
C ALA A 11 -7.09 -1.23 8.12
N ILE A 12 -6.10 -2.03 8.46
CA ILE A 12 -5.09 -2.50 7.51
C ILE A 12 -5.29 -3.99 7.23
N ILE A 13 -5.35 -4.34 5.95
CA ILE A 13 -5.58 -5.70 5.47
C ILE A 13 -4.33 -6.12 4.71
N ASN A 14 -3.43 -6.85 5.37
CA ASN A 14 -2.13 -7.21 4.82
C ASN A 14 -1.58 -8.46 5.53
N ASP A 15 -0.46 -9.00 5.07
CA ASP A 15 0.23 -10.06 5.80
C ASP A 15 0.97 -9.51 7.04
N MET A 16 1.27 -10.42 7.97
CA MET A 16 2.13 -10.15 9.12
C MET A 16 3.43 -10.92 8.97
N SER A 17 4.52 -10.22 8.71
CA SER A 17 5.87 -10.78 8.69
C SER A 17 6.59 -10.48 10.00
N GLY A 18 7.05 -11.52 10.70
CA GLY A 18 7.70 -11.39 12.02
C GLY A 18 9.11 -10.79 11.94
N PHE A 19 9.85 -11.07 10.85
CA PHE A 19 11.16 -10.50 10.58
C PHE A 19 11.26 -9.99 9.14
N GLY A 20 12.09 -8.96 8.94
CA GLY A 20 12.11 -8.17 7.71
C GLY A 20 11.02 -7.10 7.75
N ARG A 21 11.38 -5.87 7.44
CA ARG A 21 10.50 -4.70 7.57
C ARG A 21 9.56 -4.58 6.38
N CYS A 22 8.40 -5.21 6.46
CA CYS A 22 7.33 -5.13 5.46
C CYS A 22 5.95 -5.29 6.09
N SER A 23 4.92 -5.03 5.31
CA SER A 23 3.52 -5.31 5.60
C SER A 23 3.04 -4.74 6.96
N ILE A 24 2.20 -5.44 7.72
CA ILE A 24 1.64 -4.97 9.02
C ILE A 24 2.74 -4.52 10.00
N ALA A 25 3.90 -5.19 10.00
CA ALA A 25 5.01 -4.84 10.90
C ALA A 25 5.56 -3.41 10.66
N VAL A 26 5.39 -2.88 9.46
CA VAL A 26 5.74 -1.50 9.07
C VAL A 26 4.55 -0.56 9.17
N GLU A 27 3.40 -0.98 8.68
CA GLU A 27 2.19 -0.15 8.62
C GLU A 27 1.71 0.27 10.01
N LEU A 28 1.69 -0.67 10.96
CA LEU A 28 1.21 -0.43 12.32
C LEU A 28 1.98 0.68 13.05
N PRO A 29 3.32 0.66 13.15
CA PRO A 29 4.06 1.73 13.81
C PRO A 29 3.96 3.07 13.08
N ILE A 30 3.92 3.11 11.74
CA ILE A 30 3.81 4.34 10.96
C ILE A 30 2.44 5.00 11.20
N ILE A 31 1.35 4.27 11.03
CA ILE A 31 -0.01 4.78 11.21
C ILE A 31 -0.22 5.24 12.66
N SER A 32 0.25 4.44 13.64
CA SER A 32 0.16 4.79 15.06
C SER A 32 0.96 6.05 15.38
N HIS A 33 2.17 6.22 14.82
CA HIS A 33 2.97 7.42 14.99
C HIS A 33 2.26 8.68 14.43
N MET A 34 1.50 8.51 13.35
CA MET A 34 0.67 9.57 12.75
C MET A 34 -0.65 9.80 13.50
N LYS A 35 -0.78 9.28 14.74
CA LYS A 35 -1.87 9.51 15.71
C LYS A 35 -3.22 8.91 15.31
N ILE A 36 -3.20 7.84 14.55
CA ILE A 36 -4.38 7.08 14.15
C ILE A 36 -4.29 5.68 14.76
N GLN A 37 -5.40 5.16 15.29
CA GLN A 37 -5.48 3.79 15.73
C GLN A 37 -5.39 2.86 14.53
N CYS A 38 -4.33 2.06 14.46
CA CYS A 38 -4.16 1.05 13.44
C CYS A 38 -4.83 -0.26 13.89
N CYS A 39 -5.71 -0.81 13.04
CA CYS A 39 -6.49 -2.02 13.32
C CYS A 39 -6.13 -3.10 12.29
N PRO A 40 -5.20 -4.01 12.59
CA PRO A 40 -4.74 -5.01 11.62
C PRO A 40 -5.74 -6.16 11.45
N LEU A 41 -6.02 -6.51 10.19
CA LEU A 41 -6.66 -7.75 9.75
C LEU A 41 -5.63 -8.56 8.94
N PRO A 42 -4.99 -9.56 9.54
CA PRO A 42 -4.00 -10.38 8.83
C PRO A 42 -4.62 -11.18 7.68
N THR A 43 -3.91 -11.26 6.55
CA THR A 43 -4.22 -12.15 5.42
C THR A 43 -3.41 -13.44 5.50
N SER A 44 -2.20 -13.35 6.05
CA SER A 44 -1.28 -14.47 6.30
C SER A 44 -0.28 -14.08 7.37
N ILE A 45 0.39 -15.08 7.94
CA ILE A 45 1.44 -14.91 8.94
C ILE A 45 2.71 -15.58 8.42
N PHE A 46 3.77 -14.80 8.32
CA PHE A 46 5.10 -15.26 7.95
C PHE A 46 6.08 -15.10 9.11
N SER A 47 7.00 -16.06 9.29
CA SER A 47 8.14 -15.84 10.20
C SER A 47 9.05 -14.71 9.70
N ASN A 48 9.24 -14.66 8.38
CA ASN A 48 10.00 -13.67 7.63
C ASN A 48 9.48 -13.69 6.19
N HIS A 49 9.61 -12.60 5.46
CA HIS A 49 9.02 -12.49 4.13
C HIS A 49 9.70 -13.41 3.09
N THR A 50 9.07 -13.59 1.95
CA THR A 50 9.39 -14.58 0.92
C THR A 50 10.73 -14.37 0.16
N ALA A 51 11.44 -13.26 0.40
CA ALA A 51 12.77 -13.05 -0.21
C ALA A 51 13.93 -13.71 0.55
N TYR A 52 13.65 -14.35 1.70
CA TYR A 52 14.62 -15.22 2.39
C TYR A 52 14.57 -16.64 1.83
N ASP A 53 15.66 -17.39 1.98
CA ASP A 53 15.80 -18.77 1.46
C ASP A 53 14.75 -19.74 2.05
N SER A 54 14.28 -19.47 3.26
CA SER A 54 13.22 -20.25 3.90
C SER A 54 12.38 -19.37 4.81
N PHE A 55 11.12 -19.73 4.98
CA PHE A 55 10.17 -19.03 5.86
C PHE A 55 9.08 -19.99 6.31
N PHE A 56 8.49 -19.73 7.49
CA PHE A 56 7.22 -20.31 7.90
C PHE A 56 6.08 -19.48 7.30
N PHE A 57 5.03 -20.14 6.87
CA PHE A 57 3.83 -19.51 6.32
C PHE A 57 2.57 -20.16 6.87
N GLU A 58 1.64 -19.33 7.31
CA GLU A 58 0.28 -19.73 7.67
C GLU A 58 -0.73 -18.86 6.91
N ASP A 59 -1.59 -19.49 6.10
CA ASP A 59 -2.70 -18.82 5.42
C ASP A 59 -3.82 -18.49 6.43
N PHE A 60 -4.19 -17.22 6.51
CA PHE A 60 -5.22 -16.77 7.44
C PHE A 60 -6.63 -16.68 6.83
N THR A 61 -6.81 -17.09 5.58
CA THR A 61 -8.07 -16.94 4.80
C THR A 61 -9.29 -17.40 5.58
N GLU A 62 -9.27 -18.61 6.15
CA GLU A 62 -10.42 -19.17 6.89
C GLU A 62 -10.68 -18.46 8.22
N LYS A 63 -9.71 -17.72 8.74
CA LYS A 63 -9.81 -16.97 9.99
C LYS A 63 -10.30 -15.53 9.78
N MET A 64 -10.18 -14.98 8.57
CA MET A 64 -10.55 -13.59 8.27
C MET A 64 -12.04 -13.33 8.52
N VAL A 65 -12.92 -14.22 8.08
CA VAL A 65 -14.37 -14.02 8.23
C VAL A 65 -14.78 -13.98 9.72
N PRO A 66 -14.48 -15.00 10.56
CA PRO A 66 -14.81 -14.92 11.98
C PRO A 66 -14.16 -13.73 12.68
N TYR A 67 -12.95 -13.33 12.28
CA TYR A 67 -12.28 -12.14 12.81
C TYR A 67 -13.07 -10.84 12.50
N ILE A 68 -13.53 -10.69 11.25
CA ILE A 68 -14.34 -9.55 10.80
C ILE A 68 -15.68 -9.53 11.54
N GLU A 69 -16.32 -10.67 11.78
CA GLU A 69 -17.60 -10.75 12.49
C GLU A 69 -17.49 -10.24 13.93
N GLU A 70 -16.35 -10.43 14.62
CA GLU A 70 -16.13 -9.81 15.93
C GLU A 70 -16.07 -8.28 15.85
N TRP A 71 -15.45 -7.73 14.81
CA TRP A 71 -15.44 -6.28 14.60
C TRP A 71 -16.83 -5.71 14.31
N LYS A 72 -17.66 -6.46 13.57
CA LYS A 72 -19.07 -6.11 13.35
C LYS A 72 -19.87 -6.12 14.64
N LYS A 73 -19.72 -7.14 15.49
CA LYS A 73 -20.37 -7.22 16.80
C LYS A 73 -19.96 -6.06 17.72
N LEU A 74 -18.72 -5.60 17.64
CA LEU A 74 -18.23 -4.43 18.37
C LEU A 74 -18.78 -3.11 17.83
N GLY A 75 -19.42 -3.09 16.66
CA GLY A 75 -19.91 -1.88 16.01
C GLY A 75 -18.80 -0.92 15.61
N LEU A 76 -17.64 -1.45 15.14
CA LEU A 76 -16.52 -0.63 14.70
C LEU A 76 -16.86 0.12 13.42
N SER A 77 -16.31 1.34 13.31
CA SER A 77 -16.23 2.11 12.07
C SER A 77 -14.79 2.53 11.82
N PHE A 78 -14.44 2.75 10.56
CA PHE A 78 -13.10 3.11 10.14
C PHE A 78 -13.13 4.40 9.31
N ASP A 79 -12.21 5.32 9.62
CA ASP A 79 -11.99 6.53 8.82
C ASP A 79 -11.14 6.22 7.56
N GLY A 80 -10.36 5.15 7.62
CA GLY A 80 -9.61 4.63 6.48
C GLY A 80 -9.58 3.11 6.47
N ILE A 81 -9.45 2.55 5.27
CA ILE A 81 -9.18 1.13 5.05
C ILE A 81 -8.04 1.05 4.06
N CYS A 82 -6.94 0.41 4.44
CA CYS A 82 -5.78 0.18 3.59
C CYS A 82 -5.65 -1.32 3.30
N SER A 83 -5.59 -1.71 2.03
CA SER A 83 -5.42 -3.10 1.62
C SER A 83 -4.08 -3.25 0.89
N GLY A 84 -3.30 -4.25 1.30
CA GLY A 84 -2.03 -4.66 0.72
C GLY A 84 -2.08 -6.08 0.13
N PHE A 85 -1.17 -6.95 0.57
CA PHE A 85 -1.03 -8.30 0.06
C PHE A 85 -2.25 -9.19 0.32
N LEU A 86 -2.73 -9.86 -0.74
CA LEU A 86 -3.81 -10.84 -0.71
C LEU A 86 -3.31 -12.13 -1.36
N GLY A 87 -3.30 -13.22 -0.61
CA GLY A 87 -2.70 -14.49 -1.04
C GLY A 87 -3.63 -15.40 -1.87
N SER A 88 -4.92 -15.06 -2.02
CA SER A 88 -5.86 -15.91 -2.74
C SER A 88 -7.06 -15.13 -3.30
N ALA A 89 -7.70 -15.73 -4.30
CA ALA A 89 -8.97 -15.24 -4.87
C ALA A 89 -10.07 -15.12 -3.81
N ARG A 90 -10.09 -16.04 -2.82
CA ARG A 90 -11.04 -16.02 -1.71
C ARG A 90 -10.82 -14.81 -0.81
N GLN A 91 -9.57 -14.42 -0.55
CA GLN A 91 -9.27 -13.22 0.21
C GLN A 91 -9.76 -11.95 -0.50
N ILE A 92 -9.65 -11.87 -1.83
CA ILE A 92 -10.19 -10.74 -2.61
C ILE A 92 -11.70 -10.61 -2.41
N GLU A 93 -12.45 -11.72 -2.44
CA GLU A 93 -13.90 -11.73 -2.18
C GLU A 93 -14.23 -11.27 -0.74
N ILE A 94 -13.46 -11.73 0.25
CA ILE A 94 -13.60 -11.32 1.65
C ILE A 94 -13.36 -9.82 1.80
N VAL A 95 -12.29 -9.30 1.20
CA VAL A 95 -11.93 -7.86 1.24
C VAL A 95 -12.97 -7.02 0.51
N GLN A 96 -13.50 -7.49 -0.63
CA GLN A 96 -14.59 -6.81 -1.32
C GLN A 96 -15.83 -6.68 -0.41
N ASN A 97 -16.19 -7.75 0.31
CA ASN A 97 -17.30 -7.73 1.27
C ASN A 97 -16.99 -6.85 2.48
N PHE A 98 -15.72 -6.80 2.93
CA PHE A 98 -15.27 -5.90 3.97
C PHE A 98 -15.45 -4.43 3.56
N PHE A 99 -15.03 -4.06 2.34
CA PHE A 99 -15.22 -2.74 1.79
C PHE A 99 -16.71 -2.37 1.74
N LYS A 100 -17.57 -3.25 1.20
CA LYS A 100 -19.02 -3.02 1.12
C LYS A 100 -19.66 -2.77 2.48
N TYR A 101 -19.20 -3.46 3.52
CA TYR A 101 -19.79 -3.35 4.86
C TYR A 101 -19.28 -2.13 5.62
N PHE A 102 -17.98 -1.85 5.59
CA PHE A 102 -17.36 -0.82 6.41
C PHE A 102 -17.19 0.53 5.71
N LYS A 103 -17.38 0.62 4.39
CA LYS A 103 -17.33 1.89 3.66
C LYS A 103 -18.53 2.75 4.05
N SER A 104 -18.25 3.97 4.50
CA SER A 104 -19.21 5.05 4.74
C SER A 104 -18.80 6.29 3.95
N GLU A 105 -19.58 7.36 4.01
CA GLU A 105 -19.23 8.65 3.38
C GLU A 105 -17.91 9.24 3.90
N ASN A 106 -17.55 8.92 5.15
CA ASN A 106 -16.33 9.40 5.80
C ASN A 106 -15.16 8.42 5.71
N THR A 107 -15.34 7.25 5.10
CA THR A 107 -14.30 6.23 4.99
C THR A 107 -13.51 6.40 3.70
N THR A 108 -12.20 6.59 3.78
CA THR A 108 -11.30 6.59 2.62
C THR A 108 -10.71 5.21 2.43
N ILE A 109 -10.86 4.61 1.25
CA ILE A 109 -10.26 3.32 0.90
C ILE A 109 -9.00 3.55 0.08
N ILE A 110 -7.88 3.04 0.59
CA ILE A 110 -6.58 3.04 -0.06
C ILE A 110 -6.27 1.61 -0.49
N LEU A 111 -6.05 1.41 -1.79
CA LEU A 111 -5.66 0.12 -2.35
C LEU A 111 -4.20 0.17 -2.81
N ASP A 112 -3.36 -0.60 -2.13
CA ASP A 112 -2.03 -0.94 -2.62
C ASP A 112 -2.13 -2.31 -3.32
N PRO A 113 -2.17 -2.35 -4.66
CA PRO A 113 -2.51 -3.57 -5.40
C PRO A 113 -1.26 -4.44 -5.60
N ILE A 114 -0.70 -4.93 -4.51
CA ILE A 114 0.54 -5.72 -4.51
C ILE A 114 0.38 -6.96 -5.38
N MET A 115 1.05 -6.99 -6.55
CA MET A 115 0.99 -8.11 -7.50
C MET A 115 2.33 -8.45 -8.14
N GLY A 116 3.27 -7.53 -8.22
CA GLY A 116 4.56 -7.75 -8.90
C GLY A 116 5.42 -6.50 -9.00
N ASP A 117 6.65 -6.66 -9.51
CA ASP A 117 7.57 -5.55 -9.74
C ASP A 117 8.45 -5.85 -10.98
N ASP A 118 9.11 -4.82 -11.54
CA ASP A 118 10.02 -4.91 -12.71
C ASP A 118 9.42 -5.67 -13.93
N GLY A 119 8.10 -5.58 -14.12
CA GLY A 119 7.37 -6.21 -15.22
C GLY A 119 7.00 -7.67 -15.01
N VAL A 120 7.21 -8.22 -13.82
CA VAL A 120 6.95 -9.62 -13.49
C VAL A 120 6.03 -9.72 -12.27
N PRO A 121 4.94 -10.51 -12.32
CA PRO A 121 4.16 -10.83 -11.13
C PRO A 121 5.02 -11.57 -10.10
N TYR A 122 4.71 -11.38 -8.82
CA TYR A 122 5.34 -12.19 -7.76
C TYR A 122 4.95 -13.66 -7.91
N THR A 123 5.80 -14.57 -7.45
CA THR A 123 5.62 -16.02 -7.59
C THR A 123 4.31 -16.55 -6.97
N THR A 124 3.76 -15.83 -6.03
CA THR A 124 2.47 -16.14 -5.38
C THR A 124 1.26 -15.65 -6.18
N TYR A 125 1.45 -14.82 -7.23
CA TYR A 125 0.36 -14.25 -8.02
C TYR A 125 0.17 -14.98 -9.33
N THR A 126 -0.92 -15.71 -9.45
CA THR A 126 -1.39 -16.29 -10.72
C THR A 126 -2.07 -15.22 -11.58
N GLU A 127 -2.20 -15.47 -12.89
CA GLU A 127 -2.95 -14.59 -13.79
C GLU A 127 -4.41 -14.39 -13.31
N GLU A 128 -5.05 -15.46 -12.84
CA GLU A 128 -6.40 -15.39 -12.26
C GLU A 128 -6.47 -14.43 -11.07
N LEU A 129 -5.51 -14.51 -10.16
CA LEU A 129 -5.46 -13.64 -8.99
C LEU A 129 -5.25 -12.18 -9.38
N CYS A 130 -4.37 -11.90 -10.35
CA CYS A 130 -4.17 -10.58 -10.92
C CYS A 130 -5.46 -10.01 -11.55
N GLN A 131 -6.21 -10.83 -12.30
CA GLN A 131 -7.50 -10.39 -12.87
C GLN A 131 -8.54 -10.11 -11.78
N LYS A 132 -8.61 -10.94 -10.73
CA LYS A 132 -9.52 -10.71 -9.61
C LYS A 132 -9.18 -9.46 -8.79
N MET A 133 -7.92 -9.07 -8.68
CA MET A 133 -7.51 -7.83 -8.01
C MET A 133 -8.20 -6.59 -8.60
N LYS A 134 -8.48 -6.59 -9.90
CA LYS A 134 -9.23 -5.52 -10.57
C LYS A 134 -10.61 -5.27 -9.96
N HIS A 135 -11.22 -6.27 -9.33
CA HIS A 135 -12.53 -6.14 -8.70
C HIS A 135 -12.50 -5.26 -7.43
N LEU A 136 -11.34 -5.01 -6.84
CA LEU A 136 -11.19 -4.12 -5.69
C LEU A 136 -11.03 -2.66 -6.11
N VAL A 137 -10.48 -2.40 -7.30
CA VAL A 137 -10.17 -1.05 -7.79
C VAL A 137 -11.38 -0.09 -7.76
N PRO A 138 -12.60 -0.51 -8.15
CA PRO A 138 -13.77 0.37 -8.11
C PRO A 138 -14.19 0.87 -6.72
N TYR A 139 -13.71 0.23 -5.66
CA TYR A 139 -13.99 0.64 -4.28
C TYR A 139 -12.98 1.65 -3.73
N ALA A 140 -11.80 1.72 -4.35
CA ALA A 140 -10.71 2.55 -3.88
C ALA A 140 -10.96 4.04 -4.18
N ASP A 141 -10.67 4.88 -3.21
CA ASP A 141 -10.60 6.33 -3.37
C ASP A 141 -9.19 6.75 -3.82
N ILE A 142 -8.18 6.03 -3.31
CA ILE A 142 -6.76 6.21 -3.63
C ILE A 142 -6.16 4.86 -4.02
N ILE A 143 -5.32 4.85 -5.06
CA ILE A 143 -4.57 3.66 -5.49
C ILE A 143 -3.08 3.99 -5.66
N THR A 144 -2.21 3.08 -5.21
CA THR A 144 -0.74 3.30 -5.15
C THR A 144 0.11 2.30 -5.95
N PRO A 145 -0.31 1.88 -7.16
CA PRO A 145 0.41 0.87 -7.92
C PRO A 145 1.82 1.32 -8.31
N ASN A 146 2.75 0.38 -8.40
CA ASN A 146 3.95 0.55 -9.19
C ASN A 146 3.65 0.41 -10.69
N LEU A 147 4.67 0.57 -11.56
CA LEU A 147 4.45 0.46 -13.03
C LEU A 147 3.96 -0.91 -13.47
N THR A 148 4.43 -1.98 -12.84
CA THR A 148 4.02 -3.35 -13.17
C THR A 148 2.56 -3.57 -12.84
N GLU A 149 2.16 -3.18 -11.65
CA GLU A 149 0.79 -3.29 -11.15
C GLU A 149 -0.17 -2.44 -11.97
N ALA A 150 0.21 -1.20 -12.30
CA ALA A 150 -0.58 -0.34 -13.16
C ALA A 150 -0.79 -0.96 -14.56
N CYS A 151 0.24 -1.62 -15.10
CA CYS A 151 0.16 -2.34 -16.37
C CYS A 151 -0.77 -3.55 -16.29
N ILE A 152 -0.67 -4.35 -15.22
CA ILE A 152 -1.52 -5.52 -14.98
C ILE A 152 -2.99 -5.08 -14.85
N LEU A 153 -3.28 -4.08 -14.03
CA LEU A 153 -4.63 -3.58 -13.81
C LEU A 153 -5.30 -3.07 -15.08
N THR A 154 -4.52 -2.49 -16.00
CA THR A 154 -5.04 -1.84 -17.22
C THR A 154 -4.84 -2.66 -18.48
N ASP A 155 -4.39 -3.91 -18.38
CA ASP A 155 -4.03 -4.77 -19.52
C ASP A 155 -3.10 -4.07 -20.51
N THR A 156 -2.15 -3.28 -19.98
CA THR A 156 -1.18 -2.54 -20.79
C THR A 156 0.18 -3.25 -20.73
N PRO A 157 0.83 -3.53 -21.87
CA PRO A 157 2.15 -4.17 -21.86
C PRO A 157 3.18 -3.36 -21.07
N TYR A 158 3.91 -4.02 -20.16
CA TYR A 158 4.98 -3.40 -19.41
C TYR A 158 6.17 -3.03 -20.32
N LYS A 159 6.83 -1.91 -19.99
CA LYS A 159 8.08 -1.49 -20.62
C LYS A 159 8.98 -0.76 -19.62
N LYS A 160 10.28 -0.81 -19.86
CA LYS A 160 11.26 -0.20 -18.94
C LYS A 160 11.31 1.34 -18.96
N LYS A 161 10.86 1.96 -20.06
CA LYS A 161 10.88 3.43 -20.23
C LYS A 161 9.52 3.95 -20.62
N TRP A 162 9.06 4.94 -19.90
CA TRP A 162 7.75 5.56 -20.08
C TRP A 162 7.86 7.05 -20.37
N LYS A 163 7.15 7.53 -21.36
CA LYS A 163 6.97 8.95 -21.64
C LYS A 163 5.81 9.50 -20.80
N LEU A 164 5.82 10.80 -20.51
CA LEU A 164 4.76 11.43 -19.73
C LEU A 164 3.35 11.20 -20.32
N LYS A 165 3.22 11.28 -21.64
CA LYS A 165 1.94 11.01 -22.33
C LYS A 165 1.43 9.59 -22.05
N GLU A 166 2.32 8.61 -22.02
CA GLU A 166 1.97 7.22 -21.79
C GLU A 166 1.56 6.96 -20.31
N LEU A 167 2.23 7.65 -19.37
CA LEU A 167 1.82 7.62 -17.96
C LEU A 167 0.45 8.28 -17.78
N ALA A 168 0.17 9.37 -18.49
CA ALA A 168 -1.14 10.01 -18.49
C ALA A 168 -2.24 9.11 -19.09
N GLU A 169 -1.94 8.35 -20.14
CA GLU A 169 -2.87 7.38 -20.72
C GLU A 169 -3.11 6.21 -19.73
N LEU A 170 -2.06 5.74 -19.06
CA LEU A 170 -2.15 4.68 -18.07
C LEU A 170 -3.02 5.10 -16.86
N THR A 171 -2.80 6.31 -16.33
CA THR A 171 -3.61 6.84 -15.22
C THR A 171 -5.05 7.09 -15.61
N LYS A 172 -5.35 7.52 -16.84
CA LYS A 172 -6.73 7.65 -17.32
C LYS A 172 -7.48 6.31 -17.34
N LYS A 173 -6.79 5.22 -17.70
CA LYS A 173 -7.38 3.88 -17.62
C LYS A 173 -7.69 3.49 -16.18
N LEU A 174 -6.77 3.76 -15.24
CA LEU A 174 -6.99 3.50 -13.81
C LEU A 174 -8.13 4.37 -13.26
N GLU A 175 -8.19 5.65 -13.61
CA GLU A 175 -9.25 6.56 -13.20
C GLU A 175 -10.63 6.08 -13.68
N ALA A 176 -10.72 5.57 -14.91
CA ALA A 176 -11.94 4.99 -15.46
C ALA A 176 -12.43 3.76 -14.69
N MET A 177 -11.57 3.11 -13.88
CA MET A 177 -11.93 1.99 -13.01
C MET A 177 -12.53 2.43 -11.67
N GLY A 178 -12.44 3.74 -11.29
CA GLY A 178 -13.09 4.28 -10.10
C GLY A 178 -12.27 5.22 -9.22
N PRO A 179 -10.98 4.98 -8.97
CA PRO A 179 -10.17 5.81 -8.07
C PRO A 179 -10.08 7.27 -8.55
N LYS A 180 -10.22 8.20 -7.60
CA LYS A 180 -10.07 9.64 -7.88
C LYS A 180 -8.65 10.16 -7.66
N LYS A 181 -7.84 9.43 -6.90
CA LYS A 181 -6.44 9.74 -6.61
C LYS A 181 -5.58 8.54 -6.95
N ILE A 182 -4.62 8.76 -7.84
CA ILE A 182 -3.77 7.71 -8.39
C ILE A 182 -2.32 8.17 -8.26
N VAL A 183 -1.46 7.33 -7.73
CA VAL A 183 -0.02 7.55 -7.80
C VAL A 183 0.66 6.30 -8.33
N ILE A 184 1.28 6.41 -9.50
CA ILE A 184 2.18 5.37 -10.02
C ILE A 184 3.55 5.60 -9.40
N THR A 185 3.97 4.66 -8.56
CA THR A 185 5.16 4.78 -7.71
C THR A 185 6.41 4.22 -8.36
N GLY A 186 7.58 4.63 -7.85
CA GLY A 186 8.84 3.94 -8.12
C GLY A 186 9.40 4.08 -9.53
N ILE A 187 8.99 5.07 -10.32
CA ILE A 187 9.38 5.22 -11.73
C ILE A 187 10.85 5.66 -11.84
N PRO A 188 11.76 4.84 -12.42
CA PRO A 188 13.16 5.25 -12.60
C PRO A 188 13.30 6.37 -13.64
N GLN A 189 13.97 7.47 -13.28
CA GLN A 189 14.29 8.58 -14.19
C GLN A 189 15.73 9.05 -13.99
N GLY A 190 16.69 8.33 -14.56
CA GLY A 190 18.12 8.64 -14.41
C GLY A 190 18.57 8.54 -12.94
N SER A 191 19.05 9.64 -12.38
CA SER A 191 19.44 9.74 -10.97
C SER A 191 18.27 9.97 -10.00
N TYR A 192 17.04 9.92 -10.48
CA TYR A 192 15.84 10.16 -9.69
C TYR A 192 14.92 8.93 -9.68
N ILE A 193 14.14 8.82 -8.62
CA ILE A 193 12.90 8.05 -8.56
C ILE A 193 11.75 9.05 -8.62
N ALA A 194 10.81 8.81 -9.52
CA ALA A 194 9.64 9.65 -9.72
C ALA A 194 8.36 8.91 -9.32
N ASN A 195 7.40 9.67 -8.79
CA ASN A 195 6.03 9.24 -8.58
C ASN A 195 5.13 10.11 -9.47
N TYR A 196 4.34 9.48 -10.34
CA TYR A 196 3.39 10.18 -11.20
C TYR A 196 2.04 10.21 -10.51
N CYS A 197 1.59 11.40 -10.17
CA CYS A 197 0.37 11.64 -9.38
C CYS A 197 -0.73 12.25 -10.24
N CYS A 198 -1.93 11.71 -10.11
CA CYS A 198 -3.14 12.21 -10.74
C CYS A 198 -4.25 12.31 -9.69
N GLU A 199 -4.94 13.42 -9.65
CA GLU A 199 -6.16 13.63 -8.87
C GLU A 199 -7.24 14.18 -9.78
N SER A 200 -8.43 13.58 -9.76
CA SER A 200 -9.55 13.98 -10.63
C SER A 200 -9.84 15.48 -10.53
N GLY A 201 -9.90 16.15 -11.66
CA GLY A 201 -10.14 17.59 -11.76
C GLY A 201 -8.90 18.47 -11.51
N ARG A 202 -7.70 17.88 -11.36
CA ARG A 202 -6.43 18.61 -11.22
C ARG A 202 -5.41 18.19 -12.27
N GLU A 203 -4.48 19.09 -12.57
CA GLU A 203 -3.35 18.76 -13.43
C GLU A 203 -2.44 17.71 -12.79
N PRO A 204 -2.03 16.67 -13.53
CA PRO A 204 -1.11 15.66 -13.03
C PRO A 204 0.24 16.27 -12.61
N SER A 205 0.87 15.69 -11.61
CA SER A 205 2.16 16.14 -11.10
C SER A 205 3.17 15.00 -11.03
N ILE A 206 4.45 15.33 -11.19
CA ILE A 206 5.55 14.40 -10.98
C ILE A 206 6.36 14.82 -9.78
N ILE A 207 6.41 13.97 -8.78
CA ILE A 207 7.20 14.17 -7.58
C ILE A 207 8.47 13.33 -7.70
N LYS A 208 9.63 14.01 -7.73
CA LYS A 208 10.94 13.37 -7.90
C LYS A 208 11.77 13.47 -6.63
N THR A 209 12.44 12.38 -6.31
CA THR A 209 13.47 12.34 -5.28
C THR A 209 14.77 11.77 -5.85
N HIS A 210 15.92 12.27 -5.42
CA HIS A 210 17.19 11.65 -5.79
C HIS A 210 17.22 10.19 -5.34
N ARG A 211 17.56 9.32 -6.27
CA ARG A 211 17.76 7.89 -5.99
C ARG A 211 18.94 7.72 -5.02
N VAL A 212 18.74 6.96 -3.98
CA VAL A 212 19.77 6.59 -3.00
C VAL A 212 19.75 5.07 -2.85
N GLY A 213 20.92 4.44 -2.88
CA GLY A 213 21.04 2.99 -2.77
C GLY A 213 20.19 2.20 -3.79
N THR A 214 19.75 1.03 -3.38
CA THR A 214 18.91 0.10 -4.13
C THR A 214 17.53 -0.03 -3.50
N SER A 215 16.58 -0.62 -4.23
CA SER A 215 15.25 -0.96 -3.71
C SER A 215 15.37 -1.92 -2.51
N ARG A 216 14.47 -1.77 -1.54
CA ARG A 216 14.40 -2.59 -0.33
C ARG A 216 12.95 -2.96 -0.04
N CYS A 217 12.73 -4.08 0.60
CA CYS A 217 11.42 -4.49 1.07
C CYS A 217 10.82 -3.44 2.02
N GLY A 218 9.50 -3.32 2.03
CA GLY A 218 8.75 -2.42 2.93
C GLY A 218 8.64 -0.96 2.49
N THR A 219 9.29 -0.56 1.39
CA THR A 219 9.17 0.83 0.89
C THR A 219 7.77 1.14 0.38
N GLY A 220 7.07 0.17 -0.23
CA GLY A 220 5.67 0.27 -0.64
C GLY A 220 4.75 0.42 0.58
N ASP A 221 4.93 -0.44 1.59
CA ASP A 221 4.14 -0.41 2.82
C ASP A 221 4.30 0.92 3.58
N ILE A 222 5.52 1.46 3.65
CA ILE A 222 5.77 2.81 4.21
C ILE A 222 5.00 3.86 3.42
N PHE A 223 5.07 3.77 2.09
CA PHE A 223 4.44 4.75 1.19
C PHE A 223 2.92 4.75 1.36
N SER A 224 2.29 3.59 1.23
CA SER A 224 0.83 3.43 1.33
C SER A 224 0.32 3.79 2.73
N SER A 225 1.06 3.44 3.80
CA SER A 225 0.72 3.81 5.18
C SER A 225 0.71 5.32 5.41
N ILE A 226 1.72 6.04 4.90
CA ILE A 226 1.78 7.49 5.02
C ILE A 226 0.64 8.14 4.24
N VAL A 227 0.40 7.69 3.01
CA VAL A 227 -0.70 8.20 2.18
C VAL A 227 -2.06 7.93 2.84
N ALA A 228 -2.25 6.75 3.42
CA ALA A 228 -3.49 6.39 4.13
C ALA A 228 -3.71 7.26 5.36
N ALA A 229 -2.69 7.40 6.21
CA ALA A 229 -2.79 8.20 7.42
C ALA A 229 -2.99 9.69 7.12
N ASP A 230 -2.30 10.23 6.12
CA ASP A 230 -2.45 11.60 5.67
C ASP A 230 -3.85 11.86 5.07
N ALA A 231 -4.38 10.93 4.27
CA ALA A 231 -5.73 11.05 3.72
C ALA A 231 -6.79 11.13 4.83
N VAL A 232 -6.69 10.27 5.85
CA VAL A 232 -7.57 10.31 7.03
C VAL A 232 -7.39 11.59 7.84
N ASN A 233 -6.17 12.14 7.90
CA ASN A 233 -5.87 13.40 8.59
C ASN A 233 -6.22 14.65 7.77
N GLY A 234 -6.68 14.50 6.51
CA GLY A 234 -7.06 15.62 5.64
C GLY A 234 -5.89 16.35 5.00
N VAL A 235 -4.72 15.71 4.93
CA VAL A 235 -3.54 16.26 4.25
C VAL A 235 -3.75 16.19 2.73
N GLU A 236 -3.30 17.22 2.03
CA GLU A 236 -3.38 17.31 0.57
C GLU A 236 -2.57 16.18 -0.09
N PHE A 237 -3.13 15.57 -1.14
CA PHE A 237 -2.60 14.34 -1.74
C PHE A 237 -1.17 14.45 -2.25
N TYR A 238 -0.83 15.52 -3.00
CA TYR A 238 0.52 15.70 -3.53
C TYR A 238 1.55 16.01 -2.43
N ALA A 239 1.11 16.68 -1.36
CA ALA A 239 1.94 16.90 -0.18
C ALA A 239 2.24 15.59 0.56
N SER A 240 1.24 14.72 0.69
CA SER A 240 1.39 13.38 1.26
C SER A 240 2.37 12.51 0.46
N VAL A 241 2.22 12.45 -0.86
CA VAL A 241 3.13 11.70 -1.76
C VAL A 241 4.57 12.22 -1.63
N ARG A 242 4.76 13.55 -1.54
CA ARG A 242 6.08 14.16 -1.32
C ARG A 242 6.67 13.78 0.03
N LYS A 243 5.86 13.83 1.10
CA LYS A 243 6.25 13.41 2.46
C LYS A 243 6.71 11.95 2.47
N ALA A 244 5.91 11.04 1.92
CA ALA A 244 6.22 9.62 1.83
C ALA A 244 7.54 9.37 1.09
N SER A 245 7.71 9.99 -0.09
CA SER A 245 8.92 9.86 -0.91
C SER A 245 10.18 10.33 -0.20
N LEU A 246 10.11 11.47 0.51
CA LEU A 246 11.23 12.02 1.27
C LEU A 246 11.54 11.20 2.53
N PHE A 247 10.52 10.66 3.18
CA PHE A 247 10.68 9.80 4.34
C PHE A 247 11.37 8.49 3.96
N ILE A 248 10.90 7.81 2.90
CA ILE A 248 11.51 6.57 2.37
C ILE A 248 12.98 6.80 2.00
N LYS A 249 13.28 7.91 1.32
CA LYS A 249 14.68 8.25 1.03
C LYS A 249 15.55 8.30 2.30
N LYS A 250 15.04 8.89 3.38
CA LYS A 250 15.76 8.96 4.68
C LYS A 250 15.92 7.56 5.30
N CYS A 251 14.88 6.70 5.19
CA CYS A 251 14.94 5.32 5.64
C CYS A 251 16.04 4.53 4.92
N ILE A 252 16.12 4.67 3.60
CA ILE A 252 17.16 3.99 2.79
C ILE A 252 18.55 4.48 3.19
N LEU A 253 18.76 5.80 3.36
CA LEU A 253 20.03 6.35 3.80
C LEU A 253 20.44 5.83 5.19
N LYS A 254 19.50 5.73 6.13
CA LYS A 254 19.75 5.17 7.47
C LYS A 254 20.08 3.67 7.40
N SER A 255 19.41 2.92 6.51
CA SER A 255 19.72 1.51 6.29
C SER A 255 21.13 1.29 5.72
N ILE A 256 21.60 2.21 4.86
CA ILE A 256 22.98 2.20 4.34
C ILE A 256 23.97 2.52 5.46
N GLU A 257 23.68 3.54 6.27
CA GLU A 257 24.53 3.94 7.41
C GLU A 257 24.75 2.81 8.42
N TYR A 258 23.72 1.97 8.63
CA TYR A 258 23.75 0.83 9.56
C TYR A 258 24.16 -0.49 8.90
N ASP A 259 24.53 -0.46 7.62
CA ASP A 259 24.88 -1.66 6.83
C ASP A 259 23.82 -2.78 6.93
N ILE A 260 22.53 -2.38 6.93
CA ILE A 260 21.41 -3.33 7.01
C ILE A 260 21.33 -4.11 5.70
N PRO A 261 21.25 -5.47 5.74
CA PRO A 261 21.04 -6.29 4.56
C PRO A 261 19.82 -5.84 3.74
N LEU A 262 19.87 -6.00 2.42
CA LEU A 262 18.77 -5.59 1.53
C LEU A 262 17.46 -6.34 1.86
N THR A 263 17.59 -7.61 2.21
CA THR A 263 16.48 -8.48 2.61
C THR A 263 15.81 -8.04 3.91
N ASP A 264 16.52 -7.37 4.82
CA ASP A 264 15.97 -6.96 6.11
C ASP A 264 15.11 -5.69 6.03
N GLY A 265 14.92 -5.17 4.81
CA GLY A 265 14.07 -4.01 4.54
C GLY A 265 14.72 -2.67 4.89
N VAL A 266 13.90 -1.68 5.16
CA VAL A 266 14.34 -0.30 5.42
C VAL A 266 14.26 0.07 6.91
N CYS A 267 15.37 0.59 7.47
CA CYS A 267 15.41 1.10 8.82
C CYS A 267 14.59 2.40 8.92
N PHE A 268 13.36 2.31 9.38
CA PHE A 268 12.48 3.45 9.58
C PHE A 268 12.40 3.87 11.06
N GLU A 269 12.68 2.97 11.98
CA GLU A 269 12.55 3.16 13.43
C GLU A 269 13.36 4.38 13.90
N GLU A 270 14.61 4.48 13.46
CA GLU A 270 15.56 5.54 13.83
C GLU A 270 15.15 6.94 13.35
N ILE A 271 14.26 7.02 12.38
CA ILE A 271 13.86 8.29 11.78
C ILE A 271 12.34 8.53 11.84
N LEU A 272 11.60 7.64 12.50
CA LEU A 272 10.14 7.73 12.63
C LEU A 272 9.71 9.09 13.23
N TYR A 273 10.49 9.65 14.15
CA TYR A 273 10.26 10.97 14.74
C TYR A 273 10.27 12.13 13.72
N LYS A 274 10.80 11.93 12.51
CA LYS A 274 10.78 12.91 11.40
C LYS A 274 9.49 12.86 10.57
N LEU A 275 8.65 11.89 10.84
CA LEU A 275 7.35 11.76 10.20
C LEU A 275 6.32 12.55 11.04
N LYS A 276 6.13 13.82 10.64
CA LYS A 276 5.18 14.73 11.31
C LYS A 276 4.05 15.07 10.36
#